data_6dda2c140f9ac94036f3ac125c194a0c
#
_entry.id   6dda2c140f9ac94036f3ac125c194a0c
#
_cell.length_a   1.000
_cell.length_b   1.000
_cell.length_c   1.000
_cell.angle_alpha   90.00
_cell.angle_beta   90.00
_cell.angle_gamma   90.00
#
_symmetry.space_group_name_H-M   'P 1'
#
loop_
_entity.id
_entity.type
_entity.pdbx_description
1 polymer ?
#
loop_
_entity_poly.entity_id
_entity_poly.type
_entity_poly.pdbx_seq_one_letter_code
_entity_poly.pdbx_strand_id
1 'polypeptide(L)'
;EGAFKIILGDYVTTEDGTGIVHIAPTFGADDAFVAKKAGVPGMVFLTKKGEQRPMVDMTGKFFNIADLDEDFVKNQVNVAAYEPWAGRYVKNAYDATLTDKDETLDISICIWLKGENKAFRIEKHVHNYPHCWRTDKPVLYYPLDSWFIRSTQAREEMMKLNDTINWQPESTGTGRFGKWLENLNDWNLSRSRYWGTPLPIWRTEDGQEEICIGSIAELMQEIDKSIAAGFMTENPFAAKGFNPA
;
A
#
# COMPACT_ATOMS: atom_id res chain seq x y z
N GLU A 1 2.40 10.57 -19.13
CA GLU A 1 1.53 10.23 -20.28
C GLU A 1 0.63 9.05 -19.93
N GLY A 2 -0.63 9.07 -20.36
CA GLY A 2 -1.58 7.96 -20.15
C GLY A 2 -2.61 8.17 -19.03
N ALA A 3 -2.45 9.16 -18.15
CA ALA A 3 -3.47 9.60 -17.20
C ALA A 3 -4.57 10.45 -17.90
N PHE A 4 -5.58 10.86 -17.16
CA PHE A 4 -6.69 11.69 -17.62
C PHE A 4 -7.51 11.07 -18.76
N LYS A 5 -7.75 9.76 -18.66
CA LYS A 5 -8.60 9.00 -19.59
C LYS A 5 -9.92 8.64 -18.91
N ILE A 6 -10.97 8.55 -19.71
CA ILE A 6 -12.21 7.90 -19.28
C ILE A 6 -12.08 6.42 -19.57
N ILE A 7 -12.31 5.61 -18.56
CA ILE A 7 -12.27 4.14 -18.65
C ILE A 7 -13.60 3.57 -18.15
N LEU A 8 -13.93 2.37 -18.58
CA LEU A 8 -15.15 1.68 -18.15
C LEU A 8 -14.90 0.99 -16.80
N GLY A 9 -15.88 1.08 -15.90
CA GLY A 9 -15.87 0.41 -14.60
C GLY A 9 -17.21 -0.25 -14.31
N ASP A 10 -17.21 -1.58 -14.17
CA ASP A 10 -18.42 -2.38 -13.94
C ASP A 10 -19.10 -2.11 -12.57
N TYR A 11 -18.39 -1.44 -11.67
CA TYR A 11 -18.86 -1.06 -10.33
C TYR A 11 -19.53 0.32 -10.29
N VAL A 12 -19.51 1.06 -11.41
CA VAL A 12 -20.11 2.39 -11.49
C VAL A 12 -21.58 2.26 -11.85
N THR A 13 -22.46 2.84 -11.03
CA THR A 13 -23.90 2.83 -11.25
C THR A 13 -24.44 4.24 -11.51
N THR A 14 -25.65 4.32 -12.04
CA THR A 14 -26.40 5.58 -12.22
C THR A 14 -27.51 5.74 -11.21
N GLU A 15 -27.62 4.81 -10.26
CA GLU A 15 -28.65 4.83 -9.21
C GLU A 15 -28.36 5.92 -8.18
N ASP A 16 -27.06 6.18 -7.95
CA ASP A 16 -26.58 7.28 -7.09
C ASP A 16 -25.47 8.04 -7.83
N GLY A 17 -25.53 9.37 -7.79
CA GLY A 17 -24.54 10.22 -8.45
C GLY A 17 -24.74 10.38 -9.96
N THR A 18 -23.66 10.58 -10.68
CA THR A 18 -23.66 10.94 -12.12
C THR A 18 -23.31 9.78 -13.06
N GLY A 19 -22.95 8.62 -12.53
CA GLY A 19 -22.36 7.52 -13.33
C GLY A 19 -20.91 7.77 -13.75
N ILE A 20 -20.27 8.83 -13.22
CA ILE A 20 -18.87 9.16 -13.46
C ILE A 20 -18.15 9.25 -12.11
N VAL A 21 -17.10 8.44 -11.94
CA VAL A 21 -16.32 8.34 -10.71
C VAL A 21 -14.88 8.76 -10.98
N HIS A 22 -14.33 9.60 -10.10
CA HIS A 22 -12.91 9.91 -10.12
C HIS A 22 -12.09 8.71 -9.61
N ILE A 23 -11.01 8.38 -10.31
CA ILE A 23 -10.12 7.26 -9.96
C ILE A 23 -8.76 7.81 -9.52
N ALA A 24 -8.31 7.40 -8.33
CA ALA A 24 -7.01 7.73 -7.76
C ALA A 24 -6.16 6.46 -7.52
N PRO A 25 -5.46 5.94 -8.54
CA PRO A 25 -4.79 4.63 -8.49
C PRO A 25 -3.78 4.45 -7.36
N THR A 26 -3.20 5.53 -6.85
CA THR A 26 -2.23 5.49 -5.75
C THR A 26 -2.87 5.48 -4.35
N PHE A 27 -4.18 5.71 -4.23
CA PHE A 27 -4.86 5.86 -2.94
C PHE A 27 -6.12 5.01 -2.77
N GLY A 28 -6.50 4.20 -3.77
CA GLY A 28 -7.62 3.28 -3.71
C GLY A 28 -7.25 1.91 -4.26
N ALA A 29 -7.59 0.82 -3.56
CA ALA A 29 -7.30 -0.54 -4.02
C ALA A 29 -8.09 -0.89 -5.29
N ASP A 30 -9.38 -0.56 -5.32
CA ASP A 30 -10.26 -0.78 -6.47
C ASP A 30 -9.84 0.11 -7.65
N ASP A 31 -9.50 1.37 -7.36
CA ASP A 31 -8.97 2.33 -8.32
C ASP A 31 -7.67 1.82 -8.96
N ALA A 32 -6.74 1.30 -8.14
CA ALA A 32 -5.49 0.72 -8.61
C ALA A 32 -5.74 -0.50 -9.51
N PHE A 33 -6.67 -1.36 -9.14
CA PHE A 33 -7.03 -2.55 -9.92
C PHE A 33 -7.59 -2.18 -11.30
N VAL A 34 -8.56 -1.28 -11.34
CA VAL A 34 -9.22 -0.85 -12.58
C VAL A 34 -8.24 -0.08 -13.49
N ALA A 35 -7.46 0.81 -12.90
CA ALA A 35 -6.43 1.56 -13.63
C ALA A 35 -5.37 0.64 -14.24
N LYS A 36 -4.89 -0.35 -13.48
CA LYS A 36 -3.94 -1.36 -13.97
C LYS A 36 -4.51 -2.16 -15.14
N LYS A 37 -5.77 -2.61 -15.05
CA LYS A 37 -6.47 -3.32 -16.13
C LYS A 37 -6.59 -2.48 -17.40
N ALA A 38 -6.77 -1.16 -17.25
CA ALA A 38 -6.89 -0.22 -18.36
C ALA A 38 -5.54 0.36 -18.83
N GLY A 39 -4.41 -0.05 -18.24
CA GLY A 39 -3.09 0.48 -18.57
C GLY A 39 -2.89 1.95 -18.19
N VAL A 40 -3.60 2.44 -17.17
CA VAL A 40 -3.46 3.80 -16.65
C VAL A 40 -2.49 3.80 -15.47
N PRO A 41 -1.37 4.53 -15.54
CA PRO A 41 -0.41 4.59 -14.45
C PRO A 41 -0.93 5.39 -13.25
N GLY A 42 -0.51 5.02 -12.05
CA GLY A 42 -0.69 5.83 -10.87
C GLY A 42 0.21 7.07 -10.91
N MET A 43 -0.26 8.17 -10.32
CA MET A 43 0.54 9.38 -10.18
C MET A 43 1.49 9.23 -8.99
N VAL A 44 2.78 9.42 -9.24
CA VAL A 44 3.83 9.34 -8.21
C VAL A 44 4.80 10.52 -8.36
N PHE A 45 5.43 10.87 -7.25
CA PHE A 45 6.55 11.81 -7.19
C PHE A 45 7.87 11.06 -7.08
N LEU A 46 8.95 11.67 -7.59
CA LEU A 46 10.31 11.22 -7.38
C LEU A 46 10.95 12.03 -6.26
N THR A 47 11.38 11.37 -5.18
CA THR A 47 12.05 12.02 -4.05
C THR A 47 13.54 12.24 -4.36
N LYS A 48 14.21 13.11 -3.60
CA LYS A 48 15.69 13.30 -3.66
C LYS A 48 16.50 12.02 -3.45
N LYS A 49 15.88 10.99 -2.83
CA LYS A 49 16.50 9.67 -2.65
C LYS A 49 16.34 8.74 -3.85
N GLY A 50 15.70 9.20 -4.92
CA GLY A 50 15.39 8.38 -6.10
C GLY A 50 14.20 7.43 -5.91
N GLU A 51 13.41 7.58 -4.84
CA GLU A 51 12.25 6.74 -4.57
C GLU A 51 11.00 7.30 -5.25
N GLN A 52 10.24 6.44 -5.90
CA GLN A 52 8.91 6.77 -6.37
C GLN A 52 7.90 6.65 -5.20
N ARG A 53 7.19 7.72 -4.91
CA ARG A 53 6.20 7.77 -3.82
C ARG A 53 4.91 8.42 -4.30
N PRO A 54 3.76 8.09 -3.70
CA PRO A 54 2.54 8.88 -3.87
C PRO A 54 2.81 10.36 -3.57
N MET A 55 1.91 11.25 -3.97
CA MET A 55 2.06 12.70 -3.71
C MET A 55 2.05 13.07 -2.22
N VAL A 56 1.69 12.13 -1.35
CA VAL A 56 1.58 12.28 0.10
C VAL A 56 2.60 11.37 0.77
N ASP A 57 3.24 11.84 1.82
CA ASP A 57 4.19 11.06 2.62
C ASP A 57 3.48 10.13 3.63
N MET A 58 4.26 9.34 4.36
CA MET A 58 3.76 8.38 5.36
C MET A 58 3.08 9.04 6.57
N THR A 59 3.20 10.35 6.73
CA THR A 59 2.52 11.12 7.79
C THR A 59 1.17 11.67 7.34
N GLY A 60 0.84 11.53 6.06
CA GLY A 60 -0.36 12.07 5.45
C GLY A 60 -0.21 13.52 5.00
N LYS A 61 1.00 13.96 4.74
CA LYS A 61 1.33 15.31 4.31
C LYS A 61 1.78 15.33 2.84
N PHE A 62 1.30 16.27 2.06
CA PHE A 62 1.86 16.49 0.72
C PHE A 62 3.35 16.80 0.81
N PHE A 63 4.15 16.20 -0.06
CA PHE A 63 5.59 16.47 -0.09
C PHE A 63 5.86 17.96 -0.30
N ASN A 64 6.85 18.51 0.42
CA ASN A 64 7.36 19.82 0.06
C ASN A 64 8.15 19.71 -1.25
N ILE A 65 8.14 20.76 -2.05
CA ILE A 65 8.90 20.79 -3.31
C ILE A 65 10.40 20.53 -3.05
N ALA A 66 10.91 21.05 -1.92
CA ALA A 66 12.29 20.85 -1.50
C ALA A 66 12.68 19.39 -1.20
N ASP A 67 11.72 18.49 -1.02
CA ASP A 67 11.97 17.06 -0.74
C ASP A 67 12.01 16.21 -2.01
N LEU A 68 11.66 16.80 -3.16
CA LEU A 68 11.59 16.15 -4.45
C LEU A 68 12.90 16.31 -5.24
N ASP A 69 13.12 15.40 -6.19
CA ASP A 69 14.23 15.46 -7.14
C ASP A 69 14.13 16.72 -8.01
N GLU A 70 15.25 17.42 -8.19
CA GLU A 70 15.27 18.72 -8.86
C GLU A 70 14.94 18.62 -10.36
N ASP A 71 15.43 17.60 -11.04
CA ASP A 71 15.16 17.40 -12.47
C ASP A 71 13.70 16.97 -12.68
N PHE A 72 13.17 16.14 -11.78
CA PHE A 72 11.76 15.79 -11.78
C PHE A 72 10.88 17.03 -11.58
N VAL A 73 11.18 17.88 -10.60
CA VAL A 73 10.43 19.13 -10.34
C VAL A 73 10.46 20.01 -11.57
N LYS A 74 11.64 20.25 -12.16
CA LYS A 74 11.80 21.11 -13.31
C LYS A 74 11.03 20.65 -14.56
N ASN A 75 10.96 19.32 -14.78
CA ASN A 75 10.45 18.77 -16.03
C ASN A 75 9.00 18.27 -15.92
N GLN A 76 8.51 17.94 -14.72
CA GLN A 76 7.24 17.22 -14.55
C GLN A 76 6.28 17.85 -13.54
N VAL A 77 6.71 18.82 -12.73
CA VAL A 77 5.86 19.44 -11.71
C VAL A 77 5.47 20.84 -12.13
N ASN A 78 4.18 21.12 -12.18
CA ASN A 78 3.69 22.48 -12.24
C ASN A 78 3.77 23.12 -10.85
N VAL A 79 4.93 23.72 -10.55
CA VAL A 79 5.24 24.29 -9.24
C VAL A 79 4.18 25.29 -8.79
N ALA A 80 3.77 26.21 -9.66
CA ALA A 80 2.79 27.24 -9.30
C ALA A 80 1.41 26.65 -8.91
N ALA A 81 1.02 25.53 -9.52
CA ALA A 81 -0.22 24.85 -9.18
C ALA A 81 -0.10 23.98 -7.93
N TYR A 82 1.10 23.46 -7.64
CA TYR A 82 1.31 22.53 -6.52
C TYR A 82 1.72 23.24 -5.22
N GLU A 83 2.48 24.31 -5.27
CA GLU A 83 3.05 25.03 -4.13
C GLU A 83 2.02 25.39 -3.02
N PRO A 84 0.78 25.83 -3.34
CA PRO A 84 -0.23 26.11 -2.31
C PRO A 84 -0.62 24.90 -1.45
N TRP A 85 -0.37 23.70 -1.93
CA TRP A 85 -0.73 22.43 -1.28
C TRP A 85 0.46 21.76 -0.60
N ALA A 86 1.68 22.08 -1.02
CA ALA A 86 2.92 21.50 -0.49
C ALA A 86 2.99 21.63 1.04
N GLY A 87 3.36 20.54 1.71
CA GLY A 87 3.48 20.51 3.16
C GLY A 87 2.18 20.49 3.96
N ARG A 88 1.00 20.52 3.31
CA ARG A 88 -0.30 20.44 4.01
C ARG A 88 -0.71 18.99 4.25
N TYR A 89 -1.35 18.74 5.39
CA TYR A 89 -1.95 17.44 5.69
C TYR A 89 -3.25 17.23 4.91
N VAL A 90 -3.48 16.00 4.44
CA VAL A 90 -4.73 15.63 3.74
C VAL A 90 -5.93 15.51 4.69
N LYS A 91 -5.68 15.37 5.98
CA LYS A 91 -6.70 15.35 7.04
C LYS A 91 -6.23 16.17 8.23
N ASN A 92 -7.10 17.04 8.78
CA ASN A 92 -6.78 17.80 10.00
C ASN A 92 -6.40 16.90 11.17
N ALA A 93 -7.00 15.70 11.27
CA ALA A 93 -6.71 14.74 12.33
C ALA A 93 -5.25 14.24 12.36
N TYR A 94 -4.46 14.47 11.30
CA TYR A 94 -3.02 14.13 11.27
C TYR A 94 -2.14 15.23 11.85
N ASP A 95 -2.66 16.45 11.95
CA ASP A 95 -1.98 17.60 12.53
C ASP A 95 -2.47 17.84 13.97
N ALA A 96 -1.58 17.72 14.94
CA ALA A 96 -1.93 17.90 16.35
C ALA A 96 -2.24 19.37 16.72
N THR A 97 -1.92 20.31 15.84
CA THR A 97 -2.19 21.75 16.04
C THR A 97 -3.56 22.18 15.52
N LEU A 98 -4.22 21.33 14.71
CA LEU A 98 -5.52 21.60 14.11
C LEU A 98 -6.66 20.91 14.87
N THR A 99 -7.83 21.50 14.76
CA THR A 99 -9.09 21.01 15.35
C THR A 99 -10.15 20.83 14.26
N ASP A 100 -11.28 20.25 14.63
CA ASP A 100 -12.44 20.09 13.73
C ASP A 100 -13.09 21.41 13.28
N LYS A 101 -12.69 22.54 13.90
CA LYS A 101 -13.16 23.88 13.55
C LYS A 101 -12.29 24.58 12.52
N ASP A 102 -11.09 24.06 12.30
CA ASP A 102 -10.14 24.63 11.35
C ASP A 102 -10.52 24.23 9.93
N GLU A 103 -10.21 25.10 8.97
CA GLU A 103 -10.46 24.84 7.56
C GLU A 103 -9.73 23.58 7.10
N THR A 104 -10.48 22.64 6.51
CA THR A 104 -9.92 21.41 5.97
C THR A 104 -9.31 21.65 4.59
N LEU A 105 -8.37 20.77 4.19
CA LEU A 105 -7.83 20.78 2.84
C LEU A 105 -8.92 20.66 1.77
N ASP A 106 -9.96 19.85 2.03
CA ASP A 106 -11.08 19.67 1.11
C ASP A 106 -11.82 21.00 0.86
N ILE A 107 -12.04 21.80 1.90
CA ILE A 107 -12.66 23.13 1.79
C ILE A 107 -11.76 24.08 0.98
N SER A 108 -10.45 24.10 1.27
CA SER A 108 -9.50 24.93 0.53
C SER A 108 -9.48 24.59 -0.96
N ILE A 109 -9.50 23.29 -1.31
CA ILE A 109 -9.56 22.82 -2.70
C ILE A 109 -10.89 23.25 -3.35
N CYS A 110 -12.01 23.11 -2.65
CA CYS A 110 -13.32 23.54 -3.14
C CYS A 110 -13.35 25.06 -3.42
N ILE A 111 -12.80 25.88 -2.53
CA ILE A 111 -12.70 27.33 -2.71
C ILE A 111 -11.85 27.66 -3.94
N TRP A 112 -10.71 27.02 -4.07
CA TRP A 112 -9.82 27.20 -5.22
C TRP A 112 -10.50 26.82 -6.54
N LEU A 113 -11.13 25.64 -6.62
CA LEU A 113 -11.86 25.21 -7.83
C LEU A 113 -13.00 26.16 -8.20
N LYS A 114 -13.71 26.70 -7.19
CA LYS A 114 -14.76 27.68 -7.40
C LYS A 114 -14.20 29.00 -7.93
N GLY A 115 -13.07 29.47 -7.37
CA GLY A 115 -12.37 30.68 -7.84
C GLY A 115 -11.92 30.58 -9.28
N GLU A 116 -11.43 29.40 -9.68
CA GLU A 116 -10.99 29.08 -11.05
C GLU A 116 -12.14 28.77 -12.03
N ASN A 117 -13.41 28.87 -11.59
CA ASN A 117 -14.59 28.47 -12.34
C ASN A 117 -14.53 27.02 -12.89
N LYS A 118 -13.93 26.12 -12.10
CA LYS A 118 -13.76 24.68 -12.40
C LYS A 118 -14.72 23.78 -11.63
N ALA A 119 -15.46 24.31 -10.65
CA ALA A 119 -16.42 23.57 -9.87
C ALA A 119 -17.86 23.80 -10.41
N PHE A 120 -18.48 22.73 -10.91
CA PHE A 120 -19.89 22.76 -11.32
C PHE A 120 -20.82 22.84 -10.10
N ARG A 121 -20.58 21.99 -9.09
CA ARG A 121 -21.36 21.91 -7.86
C ARG A 121 -20.48 21.41 -6.71
N ILE A 122 -20.66 22.00 -5.54
CA ILE A 122 -19.98 21.61 -4.30
C ILE A 122 -21.04 21.31 -3.27
N GLU A 123 -21.02 20.09 -2.73
CA GLU A 123 -21.96 19.64 -1.71
C GLU A 123 -21.22 18.93 -0.57
N LYS A 124 -21.77 19.05 0.63
CA LYS A 124 -21.32 18.26 1.77
C LYS A 124 -21.96 16.88 1.69
N HIS A 125 -21.14 15.84 1.58
CA HIS A 125 -21.57 14.45 1.64
C HIS A 125 -21.12 13.82 2.95
N VAL A 126 -22.03 13.20 3.67
CA VAL A 126 -21.73 12.48 4.92
C VAL A 126 -21.71 10.99 4.63
N HIS A 127 -20.59 10.36 4.90
CA HIS A 127 -20.38 8.93 4.68
C HIS A 127 -19.55 8.32 5.79
N ASN A 128 -19.59 6.99 5.92
CA ASN A 128 -18.71 6.28 6.82
C ASN A 128 -17.26 6.32 6.30
N TYR A 129 -16.30 6.58 7.19
CA TYR A 129 -14.89 6.56 6.87
C TYR A 129 -14.14 5.64 7.84
N PRO A 130 -13.24 4.76 7.36
CA PRO A 130 -12.54 3.84 8.23
C PRO A 130 -11.55 4.57 9.14
N HIS A 131 -11.57 4.21 10.43
CA HIS A 131 -10.67 4.73 11.45
C HIS A 131 -9.80 3.62 12.04
N CYS A 132 -8.61 3.98 12.46
CA CYS A 132 -7.73 3.05 13.17
C CYS A 132 -8.32 2.73 14.54
N TRP A 133 -8.62 1.47 14.81
CA TRP A 133 -9.23 1.02 16.06
C TRP A 133 -8.42 1.29 17.33
N ARG A 134 -7.12 1.63 17.21
CA ARG A 134 -6.25 1.98 18.35
C ARG A 134 -6.14 3.47 18.61
N THR A 135 -6.11 4.29 17.57
CA THR A 135 -5.86 5.72 17.67
C THR A 135 -7.09 6.56 17.35
N ASP A 136 -8.14 5.92 16.86
CA ASP A 136 -9.36 6.56 16.37
C ASP A 136 -9.13 7.63 15.29
N LYS A 137 -7.93 7.61 14.68
CA LYS A 137 -7.63 8.51 13.57
C LYS A 137 -8.08 7.91 12.24
N PRO A 138 -8.54 8.74 11.29
CA PRO A 138 -8.89 8.27 9.95
C PRO A 138 -7.69 7.58 9.31
N VAL A 139 -7.92 6.45 8.63
CA VAL A 139 -6.84 5.76 7.90
C VAL A 139 -6.62 6.41 6.55
N LEU A 140 -5.37 6.37 6.09
CA LEU A 140 -5.00 6.72 4.73
C LEU A 140 -4.70 5.42 3.99
N TYR A 141 -5.38 5.18 2.86
CA TYR A 141 -4.98 4.12 1.95
C TYR A 141 -3.68 4.52 1.29
N TYR A 142 -2.65 3.71 1.46
CA TYR A 142 -1.32 4.01 1.01
C TYR A 142 -0.64 2.75 0.47
N PRO A 143 -0.04 2.77 -0.73
CA PRO A 143 0.67 1.62 -1.26
C PRO A 143 1.95 1.39 -0.45
N LEU A 144 2.11 0.17 0.05
CA LEU A 144 3.29 -0.26 0.80
C LEU A 144 3.85 -1.52 0.16
N ASP A 145 5.16 -1.53 -0.05
CA ASP A 145 5.86 -2.75 -0.43
C ASP A 145 5.67 -3.81 0.65
N SER A 146 5.27 -4.99 0.23
CA SER A 146 4.92 -6.07 1.14
C SER A 146 5.30 -7.42 0.56
N TRP A 147 5.63 -8.36 1.45
CA TRP A 147 5.89 -9.75 1.09
C TRP A 147 4.59 -10.53 1.04
N PHE A 148 4.41 -11.29 -0.04
CA PHE A 148 3.22 -12.10 -0.26
C PHE A 148 3.59 -13.55 -0.56
N ILE A 149 2.82 -14.48 -0.01
CA ILE A 149 2.76 -15.85 -0.54
C ILE A 149 1.73 -15.84 -1.67
N ARG A 150 2.10 -16.29 -2.86
CA ARG A 150 1.20 -16.40 -4.01
C ARG A 150 0.22 -17.57 -3.81
N SER A 151 -0.65 -17.45 -2.83
CA SER A 151 -1.65 -18.47 -2.48
C SER A 151 -2.62 -18.73 -3.62
N THR A 152 -2.90 -17.74 -4.45
CA THR A 152 -3.78 -17.85 -5.62
C THR A 152 -3.28 -18.86 -6.65
N GLN A 153 -1.99 -19.14 -6.69
CA GLN A 153 -1.42 -20.16 -7.57
C GLN A 153 -1.92 -21.58 -7.25
N ALA A 154 -2.19 -21.85 -5.97
CA ALA A 154 -2.67 -23.15 -5.49
C ALA A 154 -4.20 -23.19 -5.30
N ARG A 155 -4.94 -22.14 -5.65
CA ARG A 155 -6.39 -22.02 -5.38
C ARG A 155 -7.18 -23.20 -5.94
N GLU A 156 -7.01 -23.53 -7.20
CA GLU A 156 -7.77 -24.60 -7.87
C GLU A 156 -7.49 -25.96 -7.24
N GLU A 157 -6.24 -26.21 -6.87
CA GLU A 157 -5.85 -27.47 -6.21
C GLU A 157 -6.41 -27.54 -4.79
N MET A 158 -6.35 -26.45 -4.04
CA MET A 158 -6.96 -26.38 -2.70
C MET A 158 -8.48 -26.56 -2.75
N MET A 159 -9.17 -26.06 -3.75
CA MET A 159 -10.60 -26.29 -3.95
C MET A 159 -10.90 -27.77 -4.19
N LYS A 160 -10.15 -28.42 -5.09
CA LYS A 160 -10.30 -29.88 -5.34
C LYS A 160 -10.04 -30.70 -4.08
N LEU A 161 -8.99 -30.36 -3.32
CA LEU A 161 -8.67 -31.04 -2.06
C LEU A 161 -9.75 -30.80 -0.99
N ASN A 162 -10.33 -29.61 -0.92
CA ASN A 162 -11.45 -29.30 -0.05
C ASN A 162 -12.66 -30.22 -0.30
N ASP A 163 -12.94 -30.56 -1.55
CA ASP A 163 -14.05 -31.44 -1.92
C ASP A 163 -13.81 -32.90 -1.49
N THR A 164 -12.58 -33.28 -1.18
CA THR A 164 -12.24 -34.62 -0.66
C THR A 164 -12.42 -34.75 0.87
N ILE A 165 -12.59 -33.65 1.57
CA ILE A 165 -12.71 -33.64 3.04
C ILE A 165 -14.15 -33.96 3.45
N ASN A 166 -14.31 -34.90 4.37
CA ASN A 166 -15.60 -35.18 4.99
C ASN A 166 -15.92 -34.16 6.09
N TRP A 167 -16.44 -33.00 5.68
CA TRP A 167 -16.80 -31.92 6.58
C TRP A 167 -18.01 -32.25 7.45
N GLN A 168 -17.90 -31.93 8.76
CA GLN A 168 -19.00 -32.05 9.72
C GLN A 168 -19.24 -30.72 10.45
N PRO A 169 -20.26 -29.94 10.11
CA PRO A 169 -21.25 -30.18 9.06
C PRO A 169 -20.71 -29.91 7.65
N GLU A 170 -21.30 -30.55 6.65
CA GLU A 170 -20.94 -30.41 5.23
C GLU A 170 -20.93 -28.94 4.76
N SER A 171 -21.84 -28.12 5.29
CA SER A 171 -21.92 -26.68 4.99
C SER A 171 -20.67 -25.89 5.34
N THR A 172 -19.76 -26.42 6.15
CA THR A 172 -18.46 -25.77 6.40
C THR A 172 -17.59 -25.79 5.15
N GLY A 173 -17.51 -26.91 4.46
CA GLY A 173 -16.71 -27.09 3.24
C GLY A 173 -17.31 -26.41 2.03
N THR A 174 -18.61 -26.54 1.81
CA THR A 174 -19.31 -25.95 0.66
C THR A 174 -19.70 -24.47 0.89
N GLY A 175 -19.83 -24.07 2.16
CA GLY A 175 -20.21 -22.71 2.56
C GLY A 175 -19.00 -21.83 2.85
N ARG A 176 -18.76 -21.52 4.14
CA ARG A 176 -17.79 -20.49 4.54
C ARG A 176 -16.37 -20.74 4.04
N PHE A 177 -15.86 -21.97 4.21
CA PHE A 177 -14.49 -22.29 3.81
C PHE A 177 -14.35 -22.39 2.29
N GLY A 178 -15.27 -23.08 1.61
CA GLY A 178 -15.28 -23.16 0.14
C GLY A 178 -15.38 -21.78 -0.51
N LYS A 179 -16.28 -20.92 -0.02
CA LYS A 179 -16.41 -19.55 -0.51
C LYS A 179 -15.14 -18.70 -0.25
N TRP A 180 -14.45 -18.93 0.87
CA TRP A 180 -13.16 -18.29 1.13
C TRP A 180 -12.09 -18.75 0.13
N LEU A 181 -12.02 -20.04 -0.21
CA LEU A 181 -11.12 -20.56 -1.23
C LEU A 181 -11.44 -20.02 -2.64
N GLU A 182 -12.72 -19.96 -3.03
CA GLU A 182 -13.15 -19.37 -4.32
C GLU A 182 -12.64 -17.93 -4.47
N ASN A 183 -12.66 -17.17 -3.40
CA ASN A 183 -12.25 -15.76 -3.35
C ASN A 183 -10.85 -15.56 -2.76
N LEU A 184 -9.98 -16.57 -2.83
CA LEU A 184 -8.65 -16.53 -2.26
C LEU A 184 -7.80 -15.44 -2.90
N ASN A 185 -7.19 -14.61 -2.06
CA ASN A 185 -6.17 -13.64 -2.43
C ASN A 185 -4.79 -14.10 -1.97
N ASP A 186 -3.74 -13.52 -2.55
CA ASP A 186 -2.38 -13.75 -2.08
C ASP A 186 -2.21 -13.31 -0.63
N TRP A 187 -1.49 -14.12 0.14
CA TRP A 187 -1.36 -13.93 1.58
C TRP A 187 -0.27 -12.92 1.90
N ASN A 188 -0.66 -11.74 2.37
CA ASN A 188 0.26 -10.71 2.84
C ASN A 188 0.88 -11.13 4.19
N LEU A 189 2.20 -11.31 4.20
CA LEU A 189 2.98 -11.66 5.40
C LEU A 189 3.54 -10.46 6.12
N SER A 190 3.67 -9.31 5.46
CA SER A 190 4.31 -8.12 6.03
C SER A 190 3.52 -7.57 7.21
N ARG A 191 4.26 -7.24 8.26
CA ARG A 191 3.75 -6.57 9.46
C ARG A 191 4.74 -5.48 9.84
N SER A 192 4.32 -4.23 9.77
CA SER A 192 5.15 -3.05 10.05
C SER A 192 5.03 -2.57 11.52
N ARG A 193 4.39 -3.35 12.39
CA ARG A 193 4.20 -3.02 13.80
C ARG A 193 5.21 -3.76 14.67
N TYR A 194 5.51 -3.20 15.85
CA TYR A 194 6.25 -3.88 16.89
C TYR A 194 5.63 -5.25 17.21
N TRP A 195 6.45 -6.24 17.54
CA TRP A 195 6.09 -7.64 17.79
C TRP A 195 5.60 -8.39 16.53
N GLY A 196 5.89 -7.87 15.35
CA GLY A 196 5.80 -8.66 14.13
C GLY A 196 6.89 -9.73 14.11
N THR A 197 6.58 -10.93 13.61
CA THR A 197 7.60 -11.93 13.34
C THR A 197 8.46 -11.47 12.17
N PRO A 198 9.79 -11.34 12.32
CA PRO A 198 10.65 -11.03 11.20
C PRO A 198 10.61 -12.17 10.17
N LEU A 199 10.57 -11.82 8.90
CA LEU A 199 10.69 -12.79 7.82
C LEU A 199 12.16 -13.17 7.63
N PRO A 200 12.49 -14.45 7.42
CA PRO A 200 13.85 -14.92 7.25
C PRO A 200 14.39 -14.63 5.83
N ILE A 201 14.27 -13.37 5.40
CA ILE A 201 14.67 -12.91 4.09
C ILE A 201 15.81 -11.90 4.25
N TRP A 202 16.93 -12.19 3.62
CA TRP A 202 18.06 -11.27 3.51
C TRP A 202 18.12 -10.75 2.07
N ARG A 203 18.32 -9.46 1.94
CA ARG A 203 18.37 -8.77 0.65
C ARG A 203 19.53 -7.78 0.69
N THR A 204 20.27 -7.67 -0.42
CA THR A 204 21.27 -6.63 -0.61
C THR A 204 20.60 -5.24 -0.67
N GLU A 205 21.36 -4.20 -0.33
CA GLU A 205 20.85 -2.83 -0.30
C GLU A 205 20.34 -2.37 -1.69
N ASP A 206 21.01 -2.81 -2.75
CA ASP A 206 20.61 -2.56 -4.15
C ASP A 206 19.46 -3.47 -4.63
N GLY A 207 19.02 -4.43 -3.81
CA GLY A 207 17.93 -5.35 -4.11
C GLY A 207 18.22 -6.36 -5.21
N GLN A 208 19.48 -6.52 -5.64
CA GLN A 208 19.85 -7.43 -6.73
C GLN A 208 19.94 -8.88 -6.27
N GLU A 209 20.29 -9.11 -5.02
CA GLU A 209 20.36 -10.44 -4.45
C GLU A 209 19.45 -10.57 -3.24
N GLU A 210 18.77 -11.68 -3.15
CA GLU A 210 17.93 -12.02 -2.00
C GLU A 210 17.93 -13.52 -1.73
N ILE A 211 17.85 -13.88 -0.46
CA ILE A 211 17.75 -15.27 -0.01
C ILE A 211 16.72 -15.39 1.11
N CYS A 212 15.85 -16.38 1.00
CA CYS A 212 14.94 -16.75 2.08
C CYS A 212 15.48 -18.00 2.78
N ILE A 213 15.84 -17.88 4.04
CA ILE A 213 16.39 -18.98 4.85
C ILE A 213 15.25 -19.85 5.35
N GLY A 214 15.22 -21.12 4.95
CA GLY A 214 14.18 -22.08 5.29
C GLY A 214 14.43 -22.90 6.55
N SER A 215 15.64 -22.89 7.11
CA SER A 215 16.00 -23.63 8.32
C SER A 215 17.18 -23.03 9.06
N ILE A 216 17.32 -23.38 10.34
CA ILE A 216 18.48 -22.98 11.14
C ILE A 216 19.77 -23.58 10.58
N ALA A 217 19.72 -24.81 10.08
CA ALA A 217 20.89 -25.44 9.46
C ALA A 217 21.38 -24.66 8.23
N GLU A 218 20.47 -24.19 7.39
CA GLU A 218 20.78 -23.33 6.25
C GLU A 218 21.36 -21.98 6.71
N LEU A 219 20.76 -21.36 7.74
CA LEU A 219 21.29 -20.12 8.32
C LEU A 219 22.75 -20.29 8.78
N MET A 220 23.07 -21.37 9.46
CA MET A 220 24.41 -21.68 9.93
C MET A 220 25.39 -21.82 8.75
N GLN A 221 24.97 -22.49 7.69
CA GLN A 221 25.81 -22.64 6.48
C GLN A 221 26.08 -21.29 5.82
N GLU A 222 25.09 -20.39 5.71
CA GLU A 222 25.28 -19.06 5.15
C GLU A 222 26.17 -18.18 6.03
N ILE A 223 26.08 -18.29 7.35
CA ILE A 223 26.99 -17.64 8.29
C ILE A 223 28.42 -18.13 8.08
N ASP A 224 28.64 -19.45 7.97
CA ASP A 224 29.97 -20.02 7.72
C ASP A 224 30.58 -19.56 6.41
N LYS A 225 29.76 -19.43 5.34
CA LYS A 225 30.20 -18.83 4.07
C LYS A 225 30.60 -17.36 4.26
N SER A 226 29.85 -16.59 5.02
CA SER A 226 30.13 -15.18 5.32
C SER A 226 31.41 -15.02 6.10
N ILE A 227 31.72 -15.93 7.03
CA ILE A 227 32.99 -15.97 7.77
C ILE A 227 34.14 -16.30 6.82
N ALA A 228 33.98 -17.34 6.00
CA ALA A 228 35.00 -17.74 5.02
C ALA A 228 35.30 -16.63 4.01
N ALA A 229 34.32 -15.82 3.65
CA ALA A 229 34.46 -14.66 2.77
C ALA A 229 34.99 -13.40 3.48
N GLY A 230 35.16 -13.43 4.80
CA GLY A 230 35.68 -12.31 5.60
C GLY A 230 34.67 -11.22 5.93
N PHE A 231 33.36 -11.44 5.71
CA PHE A 231 32.29 -10.50 6.06
C PHE A 231 31.89 -10.58 7.53
N MET A 232 32.14 -11.71 8.19
CA MET A 232 31.90 -11.94 9.61
C MET A 232 33.17 -12.54 10.27
N THR A 233 33.35 -12.26 11.55
CA THR A 233 34.50 -12.77 12.31
C THR A 233 34.18 -14.07 13.08
N GLU A 234 32.92 -14.23 13.49
CA GLU A 234 32.48 -15.37 14.27
C GLU A 234 31.01 -15.67 14.03
N ASN A 235 30.60 -16.91 14.35
CA ASN A 235 29.19 -17.29 14.31
C ASN A 235 28.54 -16.95 15.66
N PRO A 236 27.61 -15.99 15.72
CA PRO A 236 27.01 -15.53 16.98
C PRO A 236 26.16 -16.61 17.68
N PHE A 237 25.79 -17.69 16.98
CA PHE A 237 25.01 -18.78 17.53
C PHE A 237 25.85 -19.97 18.02
N ALA A 238 27.12 -20.05 17.62
CA ALA A 238 28.00 -21.18 17.99
C ALA A 238 28.36 -21.21 19.49
N ALA A 239 28.43 -20.04 20.15
CA ALA A 239 29.01 -19.90 21.50
C ALA A 239 28.04 -20.20 22.67
N LYS A 240 26.75 -20.49 22.45
CA LYS A 240 25.74 -20.51 23.54
C LYS A 240 24.94 -21.80 23.69
N GLY A 241 25.43 -22.92 23.19
CA GLY A 241 24.69 -24.18 23.26
C GLY A 241 23.33 -24.09 22.55
N PHE A 242 23.26 -23.28 21.55
CA PHE A 242 22.09 -23.14 20.67
C PHE A 242 21.85 -24.49 20.01
N ASN A 243 20.76 -25.14 20.38
CA ASN A 243 20.33 -26.39 19.77
C ASN A 243 19.35 -26.08 18.64
N PRO A 244 19.72 -26.31 17.36
CA PRO A 244 18.86 -26.04 16.22
C PRO A 244 17.75 -27.09 16.01
N ALA A 245 17.53 -28.00 16.92
CA ALA A 245 16.52 -29.06 16.81
C ALA A 245 15.10 -28.54 16.99
#